data_6c2a1b51c831d3173e1bf0282e3753d0
#
_entry.id   6c2a1b51c831d3173e1bf0282e3753d0
#
_cell.length_a   1.000
_cell.length_b   1.000
_cell.length_c   1.000
_cell.angle_alpha   90.00
_cell.angle_beta   90.00
_cell.angle_gamma   90.00
#
_symmetry.space_group_name_H-M   'P 1'
#
loop_
_entity.id
_entity.type
_entity.pdbx_description
1 polymer ?
#
loop_
_entity_poly.entity_id
_entity_poly.type
_entity_poly.pdbx_seq_one_letter_code
_entity_poly.pdbx_strand_id
1 'polypeptide(L)'
;MKKKISPVKLISEATKKFSSRPSWDEYFMATAVLMSTRSNCERLHVGCVIVTGGSRKNRIVAAGYNGYLPGTPHVSRLRDGHEQATVHAEQNAIADAARRGSSV
;
A
#
# COMPACT_ATOMS: atom_id res chain seq x y z
N MET A 1 2.96 -13.19 29.20
CA MET A 1 3.25 -12.65 27.84
C MET A 1 2.01 -12.64 27.00
N LYS A 2 1.69 -11.50 26.41
CA LYS A 2 0.55 -11.43 25.48
C LYS A 2 0.91 -12.14 24.18
N LYS A 3 0.06 -13.06 23.73
CA LYS A 3 0.19 -13.66 22.40
C LYS A 3 -0.06 -12.58 21.35
N LYS A 4 0.84 -12.49 20.37
CA LYS A 4 0.61 -11.66 19.21
C LYS A 4 -0.45 -12.31 18.34
N ILE A 5 -1.51 -11.56 18.02
CA ILE A 5 -2.52 -12.03 17.08
C ILE A 5 -1.99 -11.80 15.66
N SER A 6 -2.08 -12.81 14.81
CA SER A 6 -1.66 -12.71 13.42
C SER A 6 -2.47 -11.64 12.68
N PRO A 7 -1.81 -10.74 11.92
CA PRO A 7 -2.54 -9.80 11.06
C PRO A 7 -3.52 -10.49 10.12
N VAL A 8 -3.18 -11.65 9.60
CA VAL A 8 -4.08 -12.42 8.72
C VAL A 8 -5.34 -12.81 9.47
N LYS A 9 -5.21 -13.26 10.72
CA LYS A 9 -6.35 -13.63 11.54
C LYS A 9 -7.24 -12.41 11.83
N LEU A 10 -6.64 -11.28 12.17
CA LEU A 10 -7.38 -10.04 12.42
C LEU A 10 -8.17 -9.60 11.18
N ILE A 11 -7.54 -9.65 10.01
CA ILE A 11 -8.19 -9.31 8.75
C ILE A 11 -9.34 -10.27 8.45
N SER A 12 -9.09 -11.56 8.61
CA SER A 12 -10.12 -12.59 8.39
C SER A 12 -11.32 -12.38 9.28
N GLU A 13 -11.10 -12.05 10.55
CA GLU A 13 -12.18 -11.77 11.49
C GLU A 13 -12.93 -10.49 11.14
N ALA A 14 -12.22 -9.46 10.70
CA ALA A 14 -12.83 -8.20 10.29
C ALA A 14 -13.73 -8.39 9.07
N THR A 15 -13.30 -9.15 8.07
CA THR A 15 -14.07 -9.37 6.86
C THR A 15 -15.37 -10.13 7.13
N LYS A 16 -15.40 -10.98 8.14
CA LYS A 16 -16.62 -11.71 8.53
C LYS A 16 -17.70 -10.79 9.07
N LYS A 17 -17.34 -9.57 9.48
CA LYS A 17 -18.30 -8.59 10.00
C LYS A 17 -18.90 -7.71 8.92
N PHE A 18 -18.48 -7.87 7.67
CA PHE A 18 -19.05 -7.09 6.58
C PHE A 18 -20.51 -7.52 6.37
N SER A 19 -21.41 -6.55 6.37
CA SER A 19 -22.85 -6.82 6.16
C SER A 19 -23.18 -7.05 4.69
N SER A 20 -22.33 -6.61 3.79
CA SER A 20 -22.51 -6.77 2.35
C SER A 20 -21.13 -6.75 1.66
N ARG A 21 -21.15 -7.12 0.37
CA ARG A 21 -19.93 -7.05 -0.44
C ARG A 21 -19.49 -5.59 -0.56
N PRO A 22 -18.21 -5.27 -0.29
CA PRO A 22 -17.74 -3.90 -0.46
C PRO A 22 -17.80 -3.47 -1.93
N SER A 23 -17.98 -2.17 -2.16
CA SER A 23 -17.85 -1.62 -3.49
C SER A 23 -16.40 -1.76 -3.97
N TRP A 24 -16.19 -1.61 -5.27
CA TRP A 24 -14.82 -1.66 -5.81
C TRP A 24 -13.94 -0.56 -5.21
N ASP A 25 -14.48 0.64 -5.04
CA ASP A 25 -13.72 1.74 -4.42
C ASP A 25 -13.33 1.42 -2.99
N GLU A 26 -14.26 0.90 -2.20
CA GLU A 26 -13.98 0.50 -0.82
C GLU A 26 -12.94 -0.62 -0.76
N TYR A 27 -13.06 -1.59 -1.65
CA TYR A 27 -12.13 -2.70 -1.74
C TYR A 27 -10.71 -2.21 -2.07
N PHE A 28 -10.57 -1.31 -3.05
CA PHE A 28 -9.26 -0.78 -3.41
C PHE A 28 -8.68 0.12 -2.34
N MET A 29 -9.51 0.91 -1.67
CA MET A 29 -9.04 1.75 -0.56
C MET A 29 -8.58 0.89 0.61
N ALA A 30 -9.31 -0.17 0.94
CA ALA A 30 -8.89 -1.10 1.99
C ALA A 30 -7.57 -1.78 1.64
N THR A 31 -7.40 -2.14 0.36
CA THR A 31 -6.15 -2.73 -0.12
C THR A 31 -4.99 -1.73 0.02
N ALA A 32 -5.20 -0.46 -0.32
CA ALA A 32 -4.18 0.58 -0.15
C ALA A 32 -3.83 0.78 1.33
N VAL A 33 -4.82 0.75 2.22
CA VAL A 33 -4.57 0.82 3.66
C VAL A 33 -3.70 -0.35 4.12
N LEU A 34 -4.01 -1.55 3.65
CA LEU A 34 -3.19 -2.72 3.97
C LEU A 34 -1.75 -2.56 3.46
N MET A 35 -1.59 -2.05 2.24
CA MET A 35 -0.27 -1.79 1.67
C MET A 35 0.53 -0.79 2.51
N SER A 36 -0.14 0.19 3.10
CA SER A 36 0.52 1.22 3.92
C SER A 36 1.25 0.63 5.13
N THR A 37 0.82 -0.54 5.60
CA THR A 37 1.44 -1.18 6.77
C THR A 37 2.87 -1.63 6.51
N ARG A 38 3.30 -1.68 5.25
CA ARG A 38 4.67 -2.05 4.88
C ARG A 38 5.63 -0.85 4.89
N SER A 39 5.10 0.37 5.05
CA SER A 39 5.93 1.56 5.06
C SER A 39 6.82 1.62 6.29
N ASN A 40 8.09 1.96 6.09
CA ASN A 40 9.05 2.22 7.16
C ASN A 40 9.21 3.71 7.46
N CYS A 41 8.40 4.56 6.83
CA CYS A 41 8.45 6.00 7.08
C CYS A 41 7.96 6.28 8.50
N GLU A 42 8.75 7.02 9.28
CA GLU A 42 8.39 7.32 10.66
C GLU A 42 7.27 8.35 10.77
N ARG A 43 7.12 9.18 9.75
CA ARG A 43 6.15 10.28 9.79
C ARG A 43 4.75 9.83 9.37
N LEU A 44 4.64 9.04 8.32
CA LEU A 44 3.36 8.73 7.71
C LEU A 44 3.44 7.41 6.95
N HIS A 45 2.39 6.60 7.08
CA HIS A 45 2.25 5.35 6.34
C HIS A 45 1.19 5.53 5.27
N VAL A 46 1.59 5.48 4.01
CA VAL A 46 0.69 5.66 2.87
C VAL A 46 0.80 4.47 1.93
N GLY A 47 -0.33 4.03 1.42
CA GLY A 47 -0.38 2.97 0.41
C GLY A 47 -1.06 3.47 -0.86
N CYS A 48 -0.74 2.84 -1.98
CA CYS A 48 -1.32 3.17 -3.28
C CYS A 48 -1.50 1.89 -4.09
N VAL A 49 -2.64 1.77 -4.76
CA VAL A 49 -2.87 0.73 -5.76
C VAL A 49 -3.24 1.38 -7.07
N ILE A 50 -2.75 0.82 -8.17
CA ILE A 50 -3.10 1.25 -9.51
C ILE A 50 -3.99 0.18 -10.11
N VAL A 51 -5.15 0.59 -10.61
CA VAL A 51 -6.16 -0.35 -11.12
C VAL A 51 -6.49 -0.01 -12.57
N THR A 52 -6.93 -1.02 -13.31
CA THR A 52 -7.34 -0.84 -14.69
C THR A 52 -8.74 -0.25 -14.79
N GLY A 53 -8.96 0.54 -15.86
CA GLY A 53 -10.28 0.99 -16.29
C GLY A 53 -10.67 0.33 -17.62
N GLY A 54 -11.74 0.83 -18.22
CA GLY A 54 -12.19 0.37 -19.54
C GLY A 54 -12.72 -1.07 -19.52
N SER A 55 -12.47 -1.80 -20.61
CA SER A 55 -13.01 -3.16 -20.79
C SER A 55 -12.47 -4.19 -19.81
N ARG A 56 -11.27 -3.97 -19.29
CA ARG A 56 -10.65 -4.85 -18.29
C ARG A 56 -10.54 -4.17 -16.94
N LYS A 57 -11.61 -3.50 -16.53
CA LYS A 57 -11.65 -2.73 -15.28
C LYS A 57 -11.49 -3.59 -14.04
N ASN A 58 -11.17 -2.93 -12.93
CA ASN A 58 -11.14 -3.50 -11.58
C ASN A 58 -10.06 -4.56 -11.37
N ARG A 59 -8.93 -4.40 -12.03
CA ARG A 59 -7.76 -5.24 -11.79
C ARG A 59 -6.63 -4.42 -11.21
N ILE A 60 -6.02 -4.90 -10.14
CA ILE A 60 -4.83 -4.26 -9.58
C ILE A 60 -3.64 -4.66 -10.45
N VAL A 61 -2.97 -3.67 -11.03
CA VAL A 61 -1.81 -3.92 -11.90
C VAL A 61 -0.49 -3.54 -11.25
N ALA A 62 -0.53 -2.69 -10.23
CA ALA A 62 0.65 -2.30 -9.48
C ALA A 62 0.25 -1.77 -8.12
N ALA A 63 1.18 -1.76 -7.20
CA ALA A 63 0.96 -1.27 -5.84
C ALA A 63 2.24 -0.68 -5.31
N GLY A 64 2.11 0.19 -4.32
CA GLY A 64 3.25 0.78 -3.66
C GLY A 64 2.88 1.34 -2.30
N TYR A 65 3.89 1.59 -1.51
CA TYR A 65 3.76 2.31 -0.26
C TYR A 65 4.94 3.27 -0.18
N ASN A 66 4.81 4.31 0.64
CA ASN A 66 5.91 5.24 0.80
C ASN A 66 7.07 4.53 1.49
N GLY A 67 8.24 4.60 0.90
CA GLY A 67 9.37 3.84 1.40
C GLY A 67 10.66 4.24 0.75
N TYR A 68 11.71 3.51 1.10
CA TYR A 68 13.05 3.79 0.65
C TYR A 68 13.30 3.14 -0.71
N LEU A 69 14.20 3.75 -1.48
CA LEU A 69 14.60 3.18 -2.77
C LEU A 69 15.27 1.81 -2.54
N PRO A 70 15.08 0.85 -3.45
CA PRO A 70 15.75 -0.44 -3.36
C PRO A 70 17.27 -0.26 -3.27
N GLY A 71 17.90 -1.01 -2.36
CA GLY A 71 19.35 -0.95 -2.16
C GLY A 71 19.83 0.15 -1.23
N THR A 72 18.95 1.05 -0.78
CA THR A 72 19.31 2.08 0.20
C THR A 72 18.98 1.62 1.62
N PRO A 73 19.62 2.17 2.66
CA PRO A 73 19.27 1.87 4.03
C PRO A 73 17.82 2.27 4.33
N HIS A 74 17.08 1.37 4.98
CA HIS A 74 15.68 1.62 5.36
C HIS A 74 15.62 2.33 6.70
N VAL A 75 16.20 3.53 6.75
CA VAL A 75 16.26 4.37 7.94
C VAL A 75 15.70 5.74 7.61
N SER A 76 14.79 6.20 8.46
CA SER A 76 14.18 7.52 8.31
C SER A 76 15.24 8.63 8.39
N ARG A 77 15.14 9.61 7.52
CA ARG A 77 16.02 10.79 7.50
C ARG A 77 15.17 12.04 7.47
N LEU A 78 14.72 12.45 8.64
CA LEU A 78 13.86 13.62 8.79
C LEU A 78 14.67 14.90 8.73
N ARG A 79 14.14 15.89 8.02
CA ARG A 79 14.66 17.25 7.99
C ARG A 79 13.46 18.21 8.08
N ASP A 80 13.47 19.06 9.10
CA ASP A 80 12.38 20.00 9.35
C ASP A 80 11.01 19.31 9.39
N GLY A 81 10.93 18.12 9.99
CA GLY A 81 9.73 17.32 10.06
C GLY A 81 9.34 16.62 8.78
N HIS A 82 10.18 16.68 7.73
CA HIS A 82 9.92 16.04 6.45
C HIS A 82 10.89 14.89 6.20
N GLU A 83 10.35 13.77 5.72
CA GLU A 83 11.16 12.61 5.36
C GLU A 83 11.94 12.88 4.08
N GLN A 84 13.25 12.65 4.11
CA GLN A 84 14.13 12.93 2.99
C GLN A 84 14.55 11.68 2.20
N ALA A 85 14.44 10.51 2.82
CA ALA A 85 14.95 9.28 2.21
C ALA A 85 13.88 8.42 1.55
N THR A 86 12.59 8.72 1.75
CA THR A 86 11.50 7.91 1.22
C THR A 86 10.93 8.49 -0.06
N VAL A 87 10.39 7.58 -0.88
CA VAL A 87 9.66 7.91 -2.11
C VAL A 87 8.17 7.80 -1.81
N HIS A 88 7.36 8.68 -2.40
CA HIS A 88 5.91 8.65 -2.21
C HIS A 88 5.30 7.35 -2.74
N ALA A 89 4.18 6.93 -2.12
CA ALA A 89 3.50 5.69 -2.48
C ALA A 89 3.08 5.67 -3.96
N GLU A 90 2.57 6.77 -4.48
CA GLU A 90 2.16 6.88 -5.88
C GLU A 90 3.35 6.71 -6.82
N GLN A 91 4.48 7.32 -6.50
CA GLN A 91 5.70 7.20 -7.29
C GLN A 91 6.21 5.76 -7.30
N ASN A 92 6.17 5.09 -6.15
CA ASN A 92 6.56 3.69 -6.06
C ASN A 92 5.62 2.78 -6.84
N ALA A 93 4.31 3.06 -6.81
CA ALA A 93 3.33 2.28 -7.57
C ALA A 93 3.52 2.45 -9.08
N ILE A 94 3.78 3.68 -9.54
CA ILE A 94 4.04 3.96 -10.96
C ILE A 94 5.34 3.28 -11.41
N ALA A 95 6.38 3.34 -10.59
CA ALA A 95 7.64 2.67 -10.89
C ALA A 95 7.46 1.14 -10.97
N ASP A 96 6.63 0.57 -10.08
CA ASP A 96 6.30 -0.85 -10.10
C ASP A 96 5.56 -1.22 -11.39
N ALA A 97 4.58 -0.41 -11.80
CA ALA A 97 3.85 -0.61 -13.05
C ALA A 97 4.78 -0.57 -14.26
N ALA A 98 5.70 0.40 -14.30
CA ALA A 98 6.67 0.52 -15.37
C ALA A 98 7.59 -0.69 -15.44
N ARG A 99 8.07 -1.16 -14.30
CA ARG A 99 8.95 -2.34 -14.21
C ARG A 99 8.24 -3.60 -14.68
N ARG A 100 6.95 -3.73 -14.42
CA ARG A 100 6.14 -4.86 -14.86
C ARG A 100 5.71 -4.77 -16.30
N GLY A 101 6.00 -3.65 -16.99
CA GLY A 101 5.55 -3.40 -18.35
C GLY A 101 4.05 -3.17 -18.48
N SER A 102 3.39 -2.75 -17.42
CA SER A 102 1.96 -2.51 -17.41
C SER A 102 1.64 -1.13 -17.98
N SER A 103 0.56 -1.06 -18.77
CA SER A 103 -0.04 0.21 -19.18
C SER A 103 -0.92 0.74 -18.06
N VAL A 104 -0.78 2.02 -17.80
CA VAL A 104 -1.60 2.72 -16.82
C VAL A 104 -2.34 3.87 -17.43
#